data_d5e2f2df511c0b4ae86c334fb0c6dba2
#
_entry.id   d5e2f2df511c0b4ae86c334fb0c6dba2
#
_cell.length_a   1.000
_cell.length_b   1.000
_cell.length_c   1.000
_cell.angle_alpha   90.00
_cell.angle_beta   90.00
_cell.angle_gamma   90.00
#
_symmetry.space_group_name_H-M   'P 1'
#
loop_
_entity.id
_entity.type
_entity.pdbx_description
1 polymer ?
#
loop_
_entity_poly.entity_id
_entity_poly.type
_entity_poly.pdbx_seq_one_letter_code
_entity_poly.pdbx_strand_id
1 'polypeptide(L)'
;MGRTVRDESTASAYWAAVNTFCALKDVHVLADAPVGCYNLVGVAVMDYTDAVPYLENFTPTSLTEKEIASSGSSEIVRQTIEKLQAPGRQLILVSSAESEMIGSDHERMLKMHYPEVRFFWSNSLGENEWQGRDRALKWIHEQFDDQKPAVVEPGTVSIIGPTYGCFNSPSDLLELKRLISGAGGELRHVYPFESSLNDISALKNSEVIVVMYREFGEALAGMLGRPVLHAPFGLAETREFILELGGLLNKRERAEAFLKLEKQTTLKPLWDLWRGPQAEWFPTVRFGVTAAKSYALGLKQFLEGEMGMQCLFSHNSAETDNTLIRNEIKEKQPQFLFGRMPDKIYLAELEAKTRFIPAGFPGPIVRRALGTPFMGHSGMIYILQEIVNALYDMLFNFLPINRRTSSGEVPPGKIVWTSQANQILNEMVKRAPFISQISFGRELKRKAELLAVKQGSDTVTPELLKMVS
;
A
#
# COMPACT_ATOMS: atom_id res chain seq x y z
N MET A 1 4.30 -1.10 -27.55
CA MET A 1 5.03 -0.64 -26.37
C MET A 1 5.16 -1.81 -25.42
N GLY A 2 6.35 -2.11 -24.91
CA GLY A 2 6.56 -3.19 -23.97
C GLY A 2 5.83 -2.90 -22.65
N ARG A 3 5.31 -3.96 -21.98
CA ARG A 3 4.78 -3.86 -20.63
C ARG A 3 5.90 -3.41 -19.68
N THR A 4 5.57 -2.59 -18.70
CA THR A 4 6.53 -2.24 -17.65
C THR A 4 6.80 -3.43 -16.74
N VAL A 5 7.97 -3.49 -16.12
CA VAL A 5 8.37 -4.59 -15.21
C VAL A 5 7.41 -4.75 -14.01
N ARG A 6 6.56 -3.75 -13.74
CA ARG A 6 5.58 -3.76 -12.64
C ARG A 6 4.12 -3.78 -13.11
N ASP A 7 3.87 -4.27 -14.30
CA ASP A 7 2.52 -4.36 -14.87
C ASP A 7 1.78 -5.65 -14.43
N GLU A 8 1.99 -6.08 -13.20
CA GLU A 8 1.31 -7.23 -12.62
C GLU A 8 0.02 -6.77 -11.94
N SER A 9 -1.06 -7.50 -12.20
CA SER A 9 -2.37 -7.21 -11.60
C SER A 9 -2.41 -7.62 -10.13
N THR A 10 -1.77 -8.74 -9.78
CA THR A 10 -1.73 -9.29 -8.42
C THR A 10 -0.41 -9.96 -8.14
N ALA A 11 0.02 -9.97 -6.88
CA ALA A 11 1.07 -10.83 -6.41
C ALA A 11 0.56 -12.28 -6.24
N SER A 12 1.47 -13.26 -6.12
CA SER A 12 1.13 -14.65 -5.94
C SER A 12 0.78 -14.99 -4.48
N ALA A 13 0.16 -16.14 -4.28
CA ALA A 13 -0.12 -16.66 -2.93
C ALA A 13 1.16 -16.93 -2.11
N TYR A 14 2.30 -17.24 -2.73
CA TYR A 14 3.61 -17.29 -2.08
C TYR A 14 3.97 -15.96 -1.40
N TRP A 15 3.86 -14.86 -2.15
CA TRP A 15 4.09 -13.52 -1.63
C TRP A 15 3.19 -13.23 -0.43
N ALA A 16 1.92 -13.58 -0.53
CA ALA A 16 0.94 -13.41 0.52
C ALA A 16 1.28 -14.20 1.79
N ALA A 17 1.67 -15.47 1.63
CA ALA A 17 2.06 -16.33 2.74
C ALA A 17 3.29 -15.78 3.48
N VAL A 18 4.35 -15.40 2.75
CA VAL A 18 5.54 -14.79 3.34
C VAL A 18 5.19 -13.52 4.11
N ASN A 19 4.41 -12.61 3.51
CA ASN A 19 3.99 -11.36 4.15
C ASN A 19 3.10 -11.59 5.39
N THR A 20 2.31 -12.66 5.41
CA THR A 20 1.47 -13.02 6.56
C THR A 20 2.29 -13.60 7.70
N PHE A 21 3.14 -14.58 7.41
CA PHE A 21 3.96 -15.24 8.44
C PHE A 21 5.05 -14.32 8.99
N CYS A 22 5.69 -13.51 8.15
CA CYS A 22 6.69 -12.54 8.60
C CYS A 22 6.11 -11.45 9.51
N ALA A 23 4.81 -11.23 9.51
CA ALA A 23 4.15 -10.29 10.42
C ALA A 23 4.11 -10.78 11.88
N LEU A 24 4.34 -12.08 12.12
CA LEU A 24 4.41 -12.67 13.44
C LEU A 24 5.82 -12.57 14.05
N LYS A 25 5.89 -12.19 15.32
CA LYS A 25 7.18 -11.90 16.00
C LYS A 25 8.04 -13.14 16.23
N ASP A 26 7.40 -14.29 16.46
CA ASP A 26 8.00 -15.56 16.82
C ASP A 26 8.07 -16.58 15.68
N VAL A 27 7.87 -16.12 14.45
CA VAL A 27 8.00 -16.92 13.23
C VAL A 27 9.27 -16.54 12.47
N HIS A 28 9.93 -17.55 11.88
CA HIS A 28 10.92 -17.36 10.84
C HIS A 28 10.49 -18.13 9.58
N VAL A 29 10.38 -17.43 8.48
CA VAL A 29 9.99 -18.00 7.19
C VAL A 29 11.23 -18.47 6.44
N LEU A 30 11.25 -19.76 6.12
CA LEU A 30 12.16 -20.34 5.15
C LEU A 30 11.43 -20.47 3.81
N ALA A 31 11.86 -19.72 2.82
CA ALA A 31 11.24 -19.77 1.50
C ALA A 31 11.99 -20.78 0.61
N ASP A 32 11.29 -21.80 0.15
CA ASP A 32 11.80 -22.67 -0.90
C ASP A 32 11.64 -21.98 -2.25
N ALA A 33 12.60 -21.10 -2.55
CA ALA A 33 12.50 -20.15 -3.63
C ALA A 33 13.86 -19.72 -4.20
N PRO A 34 13.92 -19.32 -5.48
CA PRO A 34 15.07 -18.62 -6.05
C PRO A 34 15.33 -17.27 -5.36
N VAL A 35 16.58 -16.79 -5.45
CA VAL A 35 16.99 -15.49 -4.91
C VAL A 35 16.14 -14.32 -5.47
N GLY A 36 15.68 -14.44 -6.73
CA GLY A 36 14.82 -13.43 -7.34
C GLY A 36 13.50 -13.25 -6.59
N CYS A 37 12.83 -14.34 -6.24
CA CYS A 37 11.56 -14.31 -5.49
C CYS A 37 11.74 -13.78 -4.06
N TYR A 38 12.88 -14.06 -3.43
CA TYR A 38 13.26 -13.47 -2.15
C TYR A 38 13.46 -11.96 -2.25
N ASN A 39 14.25 -11.50 -3.23
CA ASN A 39 14.55 -10.08 -3.38
C ASN A 39 13.29 -9.25 -3.69
N LEU A 40 12.34 -9.78 -4.48
CA LEU A 40 11.08 -9.09 -4.77
C LEU A 40 10.28 -8.81 -3.51
N VAL A 41 10.17 -9.76 -2.58
CA VAL A 41 9.48 -9.55 -1.29
C VAL A 41 10.20 -8.49 -0.45
N GLY A 42 11.55 -8.56 -0.38
CA GLY A 42 12.34 -7.58 0.37
C GLY A 42 12.24 -6.16 -0.19
N VAL A 43 12.25 -6.01 -1.52
CA VAL A 43 12.12 -4.70 -2.20
C VAL A 43 10.73 -4.10 -2.02
N ALA A 44 9.70 -4.92 -1.80
CA ALA A 44 8.33 -4.46 -1.58
C ALA A 44 8.20 -3.48 -0.39
N VAL A 45 9.10 -3.53 0.57
CA VAL A 45 9.15 -2.54 1.67
C VAL A 45 9.28 -1.10 1.14
N MET A 46 9.90 -0.92 -0.03
CA MET A 46 10.01 0.41 -0.67
C MET A 46 8.69 0.89 -1.30
N ASP A 47 7.76 0.00 -1.55
CA ASP A 47 6.48 0.30 -2.18
C ASP A 47 5.40 0.76 -1.18
N TYR A 48 5.71 0.78 0.12
CA TYR A 48 4.86 1.40 1.14
C TYR A 48 4.97 2.91 1.12
N THR A 49 3.87 3.58 1.39
CA THR A 49 3.86 5.03 1.61
C THR A 49 4.30 5.41 3.03
N ASP A 50 4.04 4.55 3.99
CA ASP A 50 4.44 4.69 5.39
C ASP A 50 5.78 3.96 5.66
N ALA A 51 6.45 4.29 6.76
CA ALA A 51 7.64 3.59 7.19
C ALA A 51 7.28 2.18 7.68
N VAL A 52 7.85 1.17 7.06
CA VAL A 52 7.68 -0.25 7.43
C VAL A 52 9.08 -0.85 7.66
N PRO A 53 9.27 -1.66 8.72
CA PRO A 53 10.55 -2.29 8.99
C PRO A 53 10.91 -3.32 7.91
N TYR A 54 12.20 -3.53 7.72
CA TYR A 54 12.70 -4.62 6.87
C TYR A 54 12.35 -5.98 7.47
N LEU A 55 12.13 -6.99 6.61
CA LEU A 55 11.83 -8.35 7.04
C LEU A 55 13.12 -9.06 7.52
N GLU A 56 13.31 -9.13 8.83
CA GLU A 56 14.48 -9.78 9.43
C GLU A 56 14.31 -11.29 9.65
N ASN A 57 13.07 -11.77 9.55
CA ASN A 57 12.67 -13.16 9.83
C ASN A 57 12.35 -13.95 8.56
N PHE A 58 13.12 -13.72 7.50
CA PHE A 58 12.90 -14.29 6.18
C PHE A 58 14.22 -14.75 5.56
N THR A 59 14.31 -16.02 5.15
CA THR A 59 15.51 -16.61 4.52
C THR A 59 15.11 -17.45 3.31
N PRO A 60 15.73 -17.29 2.14
CA PRO A 60 15.50 -18.16 0.98
C PRO A 60 16.39 -19.42 1.05
N THR A 61 15.95 -20.51 0.41
CA THR A 61 16.82 -21.65 0.08
C THR A 61 17.81 -21.32 -1.04
N SER A 62 17.52 -20.27 -1.80
CA SER A 62 18.31 -19.84 -2.96
C SER A 62 18.38 -20.91 -4.07
N LEU A 63 17.20 -21.47 -4.42
CA LEU A 63 17.08 -22.43 -5.52
C LEU A 63 17.79 -21.95 -6.78
N THR A 64 18.55 -22.85 -7.40
CA THR A 64 19.23 -22.62 -8.68
C THR A 64 18.60 -23.49 -9.78
N GLU A 65 19.02 -23.26 -11.02
CA GLU A 65 18.60 -24.08 -12.16
C GLU A 65 18.93 -25.57 -11.97
N LYS A 66 19.97 -25.89 -11.20
CA LYS A 66 20.37 -27.27 -10.94
C LYS A 66 19.32 -28.01 -10.11
N GLU A 67 18.84 -27.40 -9.03
CA GLU A 67 17.78 -28.00 -8.18
C GLU A 67 16.48 -28.08 -8.96
N ILE A 68 16.14 -27.05 -9.74
CA ILE A 68 14.93 -27.01 -10.56
C ILE A 68 14.95 -28.11 -11.64
N ALA A 69 16.09 -28.31 -12.30
CA ALA A 69 16.18 -29.21 -13.45
C ALA A 69 16.41 -30.69 -13.10
N SER A 70 16.99 -31.02 -11.95
CA SER A 70 17.49 -32.38 -11.74
C SER A 70 17.37 -33.00 -10.35
N SER A 71 17.68 -32.26 -9.29
CA SER A 71 17.85 -32.87 -7.94
C SER A 71 16.67 -32.67 -7.00
N GLY A 72 15.73 -31.79 -7.35
CA GLY A 72 14.71 -31.34 -6.42
C GLY A 72 15.27 -30.43 -5.33
N SER A 73 14.40 -29.85 -4.50
CA SER A 73 14.80 -28.85 -3.51
C SER A 73 15.02 -29.42 -2.10
N SER A 74 14.70 -30.68 -1.83
CA SER A 74 14.75 -31.26 -0.47
C SER A 74 16.12 -31.14 0.19
N GLU A 75 17.22 -31.36 -0.54
CA GLU A 75 18.57 -31.30 0.00
C GLU A 75 18.99 -29.87 0.35
N ILE A 76 18.70 -28.88 -0.52
CA ILE A 76 19.03 -27.50 -0.23
C ILE A 76 18.18 -26.93 0.92
N VAL A 77 16.92 -27.37 1.04
CA VAL A 77 16.05 -27.05 2.20
C VAL A 77 16.68 -27.59 3.48
N ARG A 78 17.10 -28.86 3.50
CA ARG A 78 17.77 -29.49 4.63
C ARG A 78 19.02 -28.72 5.06
N GLN A 79 19.92 -28.44 4.12
CA GLN A 79 21.15 -27.68 4.38
C GLN A 79 20.86 -26.26 4.89
N THR A 80 19.79 -25.65 4.45
CA THR A 80 19.41 -24.32 4.91
C THR A 80 18.84 -24.34 6.33
N ILE A 81 18.03 -25.34 6.67
CA ILE A 81 17.53 -25.54 8.05
C ILE A 81 18.71 -25.73 9.01
N GLU A 82 19.70 -26.60 8.65
CA GLU A 82 20.87 -26.86 9.47
C GLU A 82 21.76 -25.63 9.72
N LYS A 83 21.82 -24.71 8.75
CA LYS A 83 22.60 -23.48 8.86
C LYS A 83 21.85 -22.35 9.54
N LEU A 84 20.52 -22.42 9.54
CA LEU A 84 19.69 -21.33 10.03
C LEU A 84 19.65 -21.31 11.56
N GLN A 85 20.20 -20.24 12.14
CA GLN A 85 20.11 -20.01 13.59
C GLN A 85 18.94 -19.04 13.86
N ALA A 86 17.80 -19.59 14.22
CA ALA A 86 16.60 -18.82 14.57
C ALA A 86 16.06 -19.25 15.95
N PRO A 87 16.83 -19.04 17.04
CA PRO A 87 16.46 -19.52 18.37
C PRO A 87 15.16 -18.87 18.83
N GLY A 88 14.25 -19.68 19.37
CA GLY A 88 12.97 -19.22 19.91
C GLY A 88 11.93 -18.84 18.88
N ARG A 89 12.17 -19.07 17.59
CA ARG A 89 11.19 -18.84 16.51
C ARG A 89 10.71 -20.15 15.91
N GLN A 90 9.42 -20.23 15.61
CA GLN A 90 8.85 -21.31 14.81
C GLN A 90 9.31 -21.18 13.35
N LEU A 91 9.97 -22.21 12.82
CA LEU A 91 10.29 -22.27 11.40
C LEU A 91 9.05 -22.70 10.60
N ILE A 92 8.75 -21.95 9.55
CA ILE A 92 7.72 -22.28 8.56
C ILE A 92 8.39 -22.30 7.18
N LEU A 93 8.42 -23.48 6.56
CA LEU A 93 8.84 -23.64 5.17
C LEU A 93 7.68 -23.30 4.26
N VAL A 94 7.88 -22.37 3.33
CA VAL A 94 6.87 -21.91 2.37
C VAL A 94 7.32 -22.25 0.95
N SER A 95 6.48 -22.92 0.17
CA SER A 95 6.76 -23.21 -1.24
C SER A 95 6.60 -21.96 -2.12
N SER A 96 7.49 -21.78 -3.11
CA SER A 96 7.28 -20.86 -4.25
C SER A 96 6.66 -21.58 -5.44
N ALA A 97 6.31 -20.84 -6.49
CA ALA A 97 5.84 -21.43 -7.73
C ALA A 97 6.85 -22.42 -8.34
N GLU A 98 8.12 -22.07 -8.30
CA GLU A 98 9.21 -22.93 -8.78
C GLU A 98 9.34 -24.20 -7.94
N SER A 99 9.26 -24.08 -6.61
CA SER A 99 9.27 -25.21 -5.69
C SER A 99 8.08 -26.16 -5.93
N GLU A 100 6.90 -25.60 -6.17
CA GLU A 100 5.69 -26.39 -6.47
C GLU A 100 5.82 -27.12 -7.81
N MET A 101 6.45 -26.53 -8.82
CA MET A 101 6.74 -27.20 -10.10
C MET A 101 7.74 -28.34 -9.97
N ILE A 102 8.72 -28.23 -9.09
CA ILE A 102 9.70 -29.30 -8.78
C ILE A 102 9.00 -30.50 -8.14
N GLY A 103 7.99 -30.25 -7.29
CA GLY A 103 7.20 -31.29 -6.63
C GLY A 103 7.97 -32.08 -5.58
N SER A 104 8.92 -31.47 -4.87
CA SER A 104 9.63 -32.12 -3.76
C SER A 104 8.70 -32.44 -2.60
N ASP A 105 8.83 -33.66 -2.04
CA ASP A 105 8.03 -34.11 -0.90
C ASP A 105 8.59 -33.57 0.42
N HIS A 106 8.32 -32.26 0.65
CA HIS A 106 8.77 -31.56 1.86
C HIS A 106 8.08 -32.07 3.13
N GLU A 107 6.81 -32.44 3.06
CA GLU A 107 6.08 -32.93 4.22
C GLU A 107 6.73 -34.20 4.78
N ARG A 108 7.04 -35.16 3.90
CA ARG A 108 7.70 -36.40 4.30
C ARG A 108 9.10 -36.14 4.83
N MET A 109 9.88 -35.31 4.15
CA MET A 109 11.27 -34.99 4.57
C MET A 109 11.27 -34.32 5.94
N LEU A 110 10.43 -33.33 6.18
CA LEU A 110 10.33 -32.62 7.45
C LEU A 110 9.83 -33.53 8.55
N LYS A 111 8.80 -34.34 8.32
CA LYS A 111 8.27 -35.28 9.31
C LYS A 111 9.31 -36.29 9.79
N MET A 112 10.21 -36.66 8.89
CA MET A 112 11.28 -37.64 9.23
C MET A 112 12.47 -37.01 9.94
N HIS A 113 12.87 -35.80 9.61
CA HIS A 113 14.12 -35.20 10.02
C HIS A 113 13.98 -33.92 10.86
N TYR A 114 12.91 -33.15 10.69
CA TYR A 114 12.71 -31.85 11.33
C TYR A 114 11.23 -31.66 11.72
N PRO A 115 10.69 -32.50 12.62
CA PRO A 115 9.25 -32.48 12.96
C PRO A 115 8.76 -31.18 13.60
N GLU A 116 9.68 -30.32 14.07
CA GLU A 116 9.41 -29.00 14.60
C GLU A 116 9.17 -27.93 13.50
N VAL A 117 9.65 -28.18 12.27
CA VAL A 117 9.45 -27.28 11.13
C VAL A 117 8.09 -27.56 10.50
N ARG A 118 7.30 -26.54 10.30
CA ARG A 118 6.00 -26.65 9.62
C ARG A 118 6.12 -26.33 8.14
N PHE A 119 5.39 -27.05 7.31
CA PHE A 119 5.33 -26.79 5.86
C PHE A 119 4.00 -26.14 5.48
N PHE A 120 4.07 -25.04 4.76
CA PHE A 120 2.94 -24.39 4.14
C PHE A 120 3.08 -24.44 2.62
N TRP A 121 2.20 -25.18 1.99
CA TRP A 121 2.07 -25.18 0.53
C TRP A 121 1.31 -23.94 0.10
N SER A 122 1.99 -23.03 -0.62
CA SER A 122 1.43 -21.71 -0.90
C SER A 122 0.38 -21.70 -2.01
N ASN A 123 0.35 -22.73 -2.88
CA ASN A 123 -0.50 -22.79 -4.07
C ASN A 123 -0.31 -21.60 -5.01
N SER A 124 0.95 -21.21 -5.20
CA SER A 124 1.33 -20.02 -5.97
C SER A 124 0.90 -20.03 -7.42
N LEU A 125 0.70 -21.25 -8.00
CA LEU A 125 0.27 -21.42 -9.38
C LEU A 125 -1.25 -21.29 -9.53
N GLY A 126 -2.02 -21.47 -8.45
CA GLY A 126 -3.50 -21.51 -8.50
C GLY A 126 -4.20 -20.35 -7.83
N GLU A 127 -3.52 -19.62 -6.94
CA GLU A 127 -4.14 -18.58 -6.11
C GLU A 127 -3.40 -17.25 -6.18
N ASN A 128 -4.14 -16.16 -6.04
CA ASN A 128 -3.60 -14.82 -5.90
C ASN A 128 -3.23 -14.48 -4.45
N GLU A 129 -2.68 -13.29 -4.22
CA GLU A 129 -2.21 -12.84 -2.91
C GLU A 129 -3.34 -12.77 -1.85
N TRP A 130 -4.56 -12.43 -2.22
CA TRP A 130 -5.67 -12.30 -1.26
C TRP A 130 -6.15 -13.65 -0.77
N GLN A 131 -6.32 -14.60 -1.68
CA GLN A 131 -6.62 -15.99 -1.36
C GLN A 131 -5.50 -16.63 -0.52
N GLY A 132 -4.24 -16.35 -0.89
CA GLY A 132 -3.08 -16.82 -0.15
C GLY A 132 -3.01 -16.30 1.28
N ARG A 133 -3.37 -15.01 1.54
CA ARG A 133 -3.45 -14.44 2.90
C ARG A 133 -4.53 -15.11 3.72
N ASP A 134 -5.72 -15.25 3.16
CA ASP A 134 -6.86 -15.86 3.86
C ASP A 134 -6.55 -17.32 4.23
N ARG A 135 -5.94 -18.07 3.29
CA ARG A 135 -5.51 -19.44 3.52
C ARG A 135 -4.39 -19.54 4.55
N ALA A 136 -3.41 -18.64 4.53
CA ALA A 136 -2.34 -18.62 5.52
C ALA A 136 -2.88 -18.37 6.94
N LEU A 137 -3.81 -17.42 7.12
CA LEU A 137 -4.44 -17.16 8.41
C LEU A 137 -5.25 -18.37 8.90
N LYS A 138 -6.03 -18.98 8.01
CA LYS A 138 -6.78 -20.21 8.34
C LYS A 138 -5.85 -21.34 8.73
N TRP A 139 -4.76 -21.57 7.98
CA TRP A 139 -3.77 -22.61 8.26
C TRP A 139 -3.08 -22.38 9.61
N ILE A 140 -2.75 -21.15 9.99
CA ILE A 140 -2.22 -20.85 11.31
C ILE A 140 -3.18 -21.31 12.40
N HIS A 141 -4.46 -21.01 12.26
CA HIS A 141 -5.47 -21.45 13.23
C HIS A 141 -5.55 -22.99 13.30
N GLU A 142 -5.60 -23.67 12.17
CA GLU A 142 -5.66 -25.14 12.10
C GLU A 142 -4.44 -25.82 12.72
N GLN A 143 -3.25 -25.19 12.64
CA GLN A 143 -2.00 -25.76 13.14
C GLN A 143 -1.69 -25.40 14.57
N PHE A 144 -2.07 -24.24 15.06
CA PHE A 144 -1.57 -23.65 16.30
C PHE A 144 -2.67 -23.28 17.31
N ASP A 145 -3.97 -23.40 16.98
CA ASP A 145 -5.03 -23.21 17.98
C ASP A 145 -4.98 -24.33 19.03
N ASP A 146 -5.08 -23.97 20.30
CA ASP A 146 -4.99 -24.90 21.42
C ASP A 146 -6.27 -25.74 21.63
N GLN A 147 -7.27 -25.54 20.78
CA GLN A 147 -8.58 -26.22 20.78
C GLN A 147 -9.35 -26.14 22.13
N LYS A 148 -8.93 -25.24 23.03
CA LYS A 148 -9.63 -25.03 24.29
C LYS A 148 -10.91 -24.23 24.08
N PRO A 149 -11.93 -24.42 24.92
CA PRO A 149 -13.13 -23.57 24.89
C PRO A 149 -12.77 -22.08 25.07
N ALA A 150 -13.47 -21.23 24.36
CA ALA A 150 -13.31 -19.78 24.50
C ALA A 150 -13.78 -19.30 25.88
N VAL A 151 -12.98 -18.45 26.50
CA VAL A 151 -13.35 -17.71 27.70
C VAL A 151 -13.47 -16.25 27.32
N VAL A 152 -14.71 -15.81 27.06
CA VAL A 152 -14.97 -14.45 26.56
C VAL A 152 -14.60 -13.41 27.61
N GLU A 153 -13.78 -12.46 27.24
CA GLU A 153 -13.41 -11.31 28.05
C GLU A 153 -14.29 -10.10 27.65
N PRO A 154 -15.22 -9.67 28.53
CA PRO A 154 -16.13 -8.58 28.20
C PRO A 154 -15.41 -7.26 27.88
N GLY A 155 -15.92 -6.53 26.91
CA GLY A 155 -15.38 -5.23 26.50
C GLY A 155 -14.16 -5.30 25.61
N THR A 156 -13.72 -6.50 25.20
CA THR A 156 -12.49 -6.70 24.43
C THR A 156 -12.73 -6.86 22.93
N VAL A 157 -11.75 -6.40 22.14
CA VAL A 157 -11.79 -6.43 20.68
C VAL A 157 -10.46 -6.93 20.15
N SER A 158 -10.48 -7.78 19.13
CA SER A 158 -9.28 -8.11 18.36
C SER A 158 -9.46 -7.75 16.88
N ILE A 159 -8.36 -7.31 16.25
CA ILE A 159 -8.33 -6.97 14.82
C ILE A 159 -7.65 -8.11 14.07
N ILE A 160 -8.27 -8.55 12.97
CA ILE A 160 -7.71 -9.49 12.00
C ILE A 160 -7.45 -8.77 10.69
N GLY A 161 -6.30 -9.03 10.10
CA GLY A 161 -6.05 -8.69 8.72
C GLY A 161 -4.79 -7.91 8.41
N PRO A 162 -4.25 -6.96 9.21
CA PRO A 162 -3.04 -6.27 8.79
C PRO A 162 -1.86 -7.26 8.68
N THR A 163 -1.27 -7.29 7.48
CA THR A 163 -0.05 -8.04 7.17
C THR A 163 0.90 -7.12 6.41
N TYR A 164 2.12 -7.53 6.15
CA TYR A 164 2.95 -6.82 5.19
C TYR A 164 2.32 -6.89 3.78
N GLY A 165 2.62 -5.92 2.91
CA GLY A 165 2.03 -5.82 1.58
C GLY A 165 0.59 -5.29 1.53
N CYS A 166 0.01 -4.82 2.64
CA CYS A 166 -1.27 -4.12 2.65
C CYS A 166 -1.04 -2.62 2.58
N PHE A 167 -1.64 -1.96 1.58
CA PHE A 167 -1.52 -0.51 1.42
C PHE A 167 -1.98 0.21 2.69
N ASN A 168 -1.20 1.19 3.13
CA ASN A 168 -1.52 2.13 4.20
C ASN A 168 -1.88 1.50 5.57
N SER A 169 -1.54 0.22 5.78
CA SER A 169 -1.92 -0.51 7.00
C SER A 169 -1.48 0.14 8.30
N PRO A 170 -0.29 0.76 8.44
CA PRO A 170 0.09 1.42 9.69
C PRO A 170 -0.82 2.59 10.06
N SER A 171 -1.14 3.46 9.10
CA SER A 171 -1.99 4.64 9.34
C SER A 171 -3.45 4.27 9.59
N ASP A 172 -3.98 3.34 8.81
CA ASP A 172 -5.36 2.87 8.97
C ASP A 172 -5.56 2.11 10.28
N LEU A 173 -4.56 1.32 10.69
CA LEU A 173 -4.58 0.62 11.97
C LEU A 173 -4.62 1.59 13.16
N LEU A 174 -3.86 2.69 13.12
CA LEU A 174 -3.89 3.71 14.16
C LEU A 174 -5.29 4.33 14.28
N GLU A 175 -5.92 4.67 13.16
CA GLU A 175 -7.28 5.20 13.16
C GLU A 175 -8.28 4.17 13.69
N LEU A 176 -8.19 2.91 13.27
CA LEU A 176 -9.07 1.85 13.74
C LEU A 176 -8.93 1.62 15.24
N LYS A 177 -7.71 1.60 15.79
CA LYS A 177 -7.43 1.55 17.24
C LYS A 177 -8.11 2.71 17.97
N ARG A 178 -8.06 3.92 17.40
CA ARG A 178 -8.70 5.12 17.96
C ARG A 178 -10.22 5.00 18.00
N LEU A 179 -10.84 4.51 16.92
CA LEU A 179 -12.28 4.31 16.82
C LEU A 179 -12.77 3.24 17.84
N ILE A 180 -12.05 2.11 17.93
CA ILE A 180 -12.36 1.05 18.91
C ILE A 180 -12.31 1.59 20.34
N SER A 181 -11.25 2.29 20.68
CA SER A 181 -11.12 2.90 22.04
C SER A 181 -12.20 3.93 22.30
N GLY A 182 -12.54 4.76 21.32
CA GLY A 182 -13.60 5.75 21.40
C GLY A 182 -14.97 5.12 21.65
N ALA A 183 -15.30 4.04 20.95
CA ALA A 183 -16.53 3.27 21.14
C ALA A 183 -16.55 2.51 22.47
N GLY A 184 -15.44 2.46 23.19
CA GLY A 184 -15.31 1.83 24.49
C GLY A 184 -14.70 0.43 24.47
N GLY A 185 -14.22 -0.04 23.32
CA GLY A 185 -13.52 -1.32 23.18
C GLY A 185 -12.10 -1.27 23.76
N GLU A 186 -11.67 -2.35 24.38
CA GLU A 186 -10.30 -2.60 24.78
C GLU A 186 -9.64 -3.51 23.74
N LEU A 187 -8.63 -2.99 23.01
CA LEU A 187 -7.93 -3.78 22.02
C LEU A 187 -7.01 -4.79 22.69
N ARG A 188 -7.17 -6.08 22.34
CA ARG A 188 -6.34 -7.18 22.83
C ARG A 188 -5.26 -7.58 21.84
N HIS A 189 -5.65 -7.89 20.61
CA HIS A 189 -4.73 -8.38 19.61
C HIS A 189 -4.92 -7.66 18.27
N VAL A 190 -3.81 -7.51 17.55
CA VAL A 190 -3.78 -7.15 16.14
C VAL A 190 -3.10 -8.31 15.42
N TYR A 191 -3.87 -9.16 14.76
CA TYR A 191 -3.39 -10.43 14.25
C TYR A 191 -3.37 -10.47 12.71
N PRO A 192 -2.27 -10.93 12.10
CA PRO A 192 -1.02 -11.42 12.68
C PRO A 192 -0.02 -10.32 13.06
N PHE A 193 -0.28 -9.06 12.65
CA PHE A 193 0.61 -7.94 12.92
C PHE A 193 0.71 -7.68 14.43
N GLU A 194 1.91 -7.35 14.92
CA GLU A 194 2.18 -7.10 16.36
C GLU A 194 1.95 -8.30 17.30
N SER A 195 1.64 -9.50 16.77
CA SER A 195 1.26 -10.70 17.54
C SER A 195 2.30 -11.82 17.42
N SER A 196 2.10 -12.88 18.22
CA SER A 196 2.81 -14.13 18.17
C SER A 196 1.90 -15.27 17.71
N LEU A 197 2.45 -16.41 17.30
CA LEU A 197 1.65 -17.57 16.88
C LEU A 197 0.62 -18.01 17.92
N ASN A 198 1.03 -18.04 19.19
CA ASN A 198 0.14 -18.49 20.27
C ASN A 198 -1.05 -17.54 20.50
N ASP A 199 -0.98 -16.29 20.06
CA ASP A 199 -2.09 -15.35 20.18
C ASP A 199 -3.29 -15.77 19.32
N ILE A 200 -3.11 -16.68 18.36
CA ILE A 200 -4.21 -17.25 17.55
C ILE A 200 -5.30 -17.87 18.44
N SER A 201 -4.88 -18.61 19.48
CA SER A 201 -5.81 -19.24 20.42
C SER A 201 -6.53 -18.23 21.31
N ALA A 202 -5.94 -17.07 21.54
CA ALA A 202 -6.53 -16.02 22.38
C ALA A 202 -7.57 -15.16 21.62
N LEU A 203 -7.54 -15.16 20.28
CA LEU A 203 -8.48 -14.36 19.48
C LEU A 203 -9.95 -14.69 19.80
N LYS A 204 -10.27 -15.98 19.99
CA LYS A 204 -11.62 -16.46 20.32
C LYS A 204 -12.14 -15.95 21.67
N ASN A 205 -11.26 -15.42 22.53
CA ASN A 205 -11.64 -14.86 23.83
C ASN A 205 -12.09 -13.40 23.74
N SER A 206 -11.84 -12.72 22.65
CA SER A 206 -12.36 -11.36 22.43
C SER A 206 -13.88 -11.38 22.24
N GLU A 207 -14.56 -10.37 22.78
CA GLU A 207 -16.01 -10.23 22.64
C GLU A 207 -16.41 -9.93 21.19
N VAL A 208 -15.61 -9.09 20.49
CA VAL A 208 -15.84 -8.70 19.09
C VAL A 208 -14.56 -8.86 18.28
N ILE A 209 -14.69 -9.32 17.04
CA ILE A 209 -13.63 -9.36 16.05
C ILE A 209 -13.87 -8.25 15.02
N VAL A 210 -12.79 -7.54 14.65
CA VAL A 210 -12.81 -6.56 13.57
C VAL A 210 -11.93 -7.09 12.44
N VAL A 211 -12.51 -7.32 11.27
CA VAL A 211 -11.78 -7.65 10.05
C VAL A 211 -11.41 -6.36 9.34
N MET A 212 -10.10 -6.12 9.18
CA MET A 212 -9.61 -4.85 8.63
C MET A 212 -9.81 -4.75 7.13
N TYR A 213 -9.74 -5.86 6.41
CA TYR A 213 -9.84 -5.89 4.95
C TYR A 213 -10.92 -6.86 4.48
N ARG A 214 -11.75 -6.45 3.53
CA ARG A 214 -12.81 -7.28 2.93
C ARG A 214 -12.26 -8.32 1.95
N GLU A 215 -10.96 -8.27 1.66
CA GLU A 215 -10.26 -9.18 0.75
C GLU A 215 -9.88 -10.48 1.41
N PHE A 216 -9.62 -10.49 2.72
CA PHE A 216 -9.16 -11.65 3.47
C PHE A 216 -9.39 -11.49 4.98
N GLY A 217 -9.30 -12.59 5.71
CA GLY A 217 -9.51 -12.65 7.17
C GLY A 217 -10.89 -13.14 7.58
N GLU A 218 -11.85 -13.18 6.66
CA GLU A 218 -13.22 -13.67 6.90
C GLU A 218 -13.25 -15.14 7.30
N ALA A 219 -12.45 -15.98 6.64
CA ALA A 219 -12.41 -17.40 6.96
C ALA A 219 -11.95 -17.63 8.40
N LEU A 220 -10.89 -16.96 8.83
CA LEU A 220 -10.44 -17.02 10.23
C LEU A 220 -11.50 -16.46 11.19
N ALA A 221 -12.07 -15.28 10.90
CA ALA A 221 -13.07 -14.65 11.75
C ALA A 221 -14.30 -15.57 11.96
N GLY A 222 -14.76 -16.25 10.90
CA GLY A 222 -15.86 -17.23 10.97
C GLY A 222 -15.55 -18.43 11.86
N MET A 223 -14.29 -18.88 11.93
CA MET A 223 -13.87 -19.99 12.80
C MET A 223 -13.87 -19.62 14.30
N LEU A 224 -13.73 -18.33 14.64
CA LEU A 224 -13.67 -17.89 16.01
C LEU A 224 -15.05 -17.83 16.71
N GLY A 225 -16.16 -17.84 15.95
CA GLY A 225 -17.53 -17.85 16.49
C GLY A 225 -17.88 -16.60 17.31
N ARG A 226 -17.34 -15.43 16.92
CA ARG A 226 -17.60 -14.13 17.58
C ARG A 226 -18.34 -13.20 16.61
N PRO A 227 -19.04 -12.16 17.14
CA PRO A 227 -19.52 -11.07 16.30
C PRO A 227 -18.39 -10.45 15.50
N VAL A 228 -18.63 -10.18 14.21
CA VAL A 228 -17.62 -9.66 13.28
C VAL A 228 -18.07 -8.32 12.73
N LEU A 229 -17.19 -7.34 12.81
CA LEU A 229 -17.34 -6.03 12.17
C LEU A 229 -16.23 -5.81 11.16
N HIS A 230 -16.48 -4.93 10.17
CA HIS A 230 -15.45 -4.53 9.19
C HIS A 230 -14.96 -3.12 9.47
N ALA A 231 -13.67 -2.87 9.16
CA ALA A 231 -13.12 -1.53 9.23
C ALA A 231 -13.88 -0.59 8.28
N PRO A 232 -14.31 0.59 8.76
CA PRO A 232 -15.23 1.46 8.04
C PRO A 232 -14.52 2.46 7.13
N PHE A 233 -15.19 2.82 6.03
CA PHE A 233 -14.86 3.96 5.18
C PHE A 233 -16.03 4.96 5.17
N GLY A 234 -15.72 6.24 4.98
CA GLY A 234 -16.76 7.26 4.90
C GLY A 234 -17.36 7.66 6.25
N LEU A 235 -18.35 8.55 6.20
CA LEU A 235 -19.06 9.05 7.40
C LEU A 235 -20.07 8.03 7.92
N ALA A 236 -20.86 7.47 7.01
CA ALA A 236 -21.98 6.59 7.35
C ALA A 236 -21.46 5.29 7.94
N GLU A 237 -20.57 4.57 7.25
CA GLU A 237 -20.00 3.31 7.76
C GLU A 237 -19.24 3.53 9.07
N THR A 238 -18.49 4.64 9.22
CA THR A 238 -17.75 4.92 10.47
C THR A 238 -18.70 5.15 11.63
N ARG A 239 -19.80 5.88 11.39
CA ARG A 239 -20.82 6.08 12.41
C ARG A 239 -21.50 4.76 12.82
N GLU A 240 -21.86 3.93 11.85
CA GLU A 240 -22.48 2.62 12.06
C GLU A 240 -21.53 1.71 12.83
N PHE A 241 -20.28 1.62 12.42
CA PHE A 241 -19.24 0.84 13.11
C PHE A 241 -19.12 1.22 14.58
N ILE A 242 -19.04 2.53 14.90
CA ILE A 242 -18.91 3.01 16.28
C ILE A 242 -20.16 2.63 17.12
N LEU A 243 -21.37 2.79 16.56
CA LEU A 243 -22.61 2.49 17.27
C LEU A 243 -22.83 1.00 17.46
N GLU A 244 -22.54 0.21 16.44
CA GLU A 244 -22.68 -1.26 16.47
C GLU A 244 -21.68 -1.87 17.45
N LEU A 245 -20.39 -1.44 17.36
CA LEU A 245 -19.38 -1.87 18.31
C LEU A 245 -19.77 -1.51 19.76
N GLY A 246 -20.20 -0.27 19.99
CA GLY A 246 -20.68 0.15 21.31
C GLY A 246 -21.89 -0.66 21.78
N GLY A 247 -22.80 -1.06 20.88
CA GLY A 247 -23.94 -1.93 21.17
C GLY A 247 -23.52 -3.35 21.56
N LEU A 248 -22.61 -3.96 20.77
CA LEU A 248 -22.08 -5.31 21.04
C LEU A 248 -21.34 -5.39 22.39
N LEU A 249 -20.60 -4.33 22.74
CA LEU A 249 -19.86 -4.24 24.00
C LEU A 249 -20.70 -3.74 25.20
N ASN A 250 -22.01 -3.54 25.04
CA ASN A 250 -22.89 -2.92 26.06
C ASN A 250 -22.41 -1.52 26.53
N LYS A 251 -21.80 -0.75 25.64
CA LYS A 251 -21.23 0.60 25.88
C LYS A 251 -21.79 1.67 24.95
N ARG A 252 -23.07 1.53 24.56
CA ARG A 252 -23.69 2.40 23.54
C ARG A 252 -23.65 3.88 23.89
N GLU A 253 -23.89 4.24 25.14
CA GLU A 253 -23.82 5.64 25.61
C GLU A 253 -22.42 6.25 25.38
N ARG A 254 -21.37 5.46 25.63
CA ARG A 254 -19.99 5.90 25.35
C ARG A 254 -19.73 6.10 23.87
N ALA A 255 -20.22 5.20 23.02
CA ALA A 255 -20.12 5.32 21.57
C ALA A 255 -20.84 6.59 21.05
N GLU A 256 -22.03 6.89 21.57
CA GLU A 256 -22.79 8.10 21.22
C GLU A 256 -22.07 9.38 21.71
N ALA A 257 -21.52 9.37 22.92
CA ALA A 257 -20.71 10.47 23.43
C ALA A 257 -19.45 10.71 22.59
N PHE A 258 -18.79 9.63 22.15
CA PHE A 258 -17.64 9.70 21.26
C PHE A 258 -18.02 10.29 19.89
N LEU A 259 -19.14 9.87 19.29
CA LEU A 259 -19.62 10.47 18.04
C LEU A 259 -19.92 11.96 18.17
N LYS A 260 -20.48 12.38 19.33
CA LYS A 260 -20.69 13.80 19.60
C LYS A 260 -19.36 14.57 19.68
N LEU A 261 -18.34 13.98 20.31
CA LEU A 261 -17.00 14.55 20.37
C LEU A 261 -16.37 14.64 18.97
N GLU A 262 -16.47 13.58 18.16
CA GLU A 262 -15.97 13.54 16.79
C GLU A 262 -16.51 14.69 15.93
N LYS A 263 -17.79 15.01 16.05
CA LYS A 263 -18.39 16.16 15.35
C LYS A 263 -17.76 17.51 15.72
N GLN A 264 -17.28 17.64 16.98
CA GLN A 264 -16.69 18.87 17.49
C GLN A 264 -15.18 18.96 17.26
N THR A 265 -14.52 17.85 16.97
CA THR A 265 -13.07 17.71 16.84
C THR A 265 -12.66 17.25 15.43
N THR A 266 -12.56 15.96 15.22
CA THR A 266 -12.05 15.35 13.97
C THR A 266 -12.85 15.78 12.73
N LEU A 267 -14.18 15.83 12.85
CA LEU A 267 -15.07 16.21 11.73
C LEU A 267 -15.31 17.72 11.60
N LYS A 268 -14.81 18.53 12.55
CA LYS A 268 -15.01 19.99 12.48
C LYS A 268 -14.49 20.60 11.16
N PRO A 269 -13.28 20.26 10.64
CA PRO A 269 -12.80 20.77 9.38
C PRO A 269 -13.72 20.47 8.18
N LEU A 270 -14.41 19.33 8.19
CA LEU A 270 -15.38 18.99 7.16
C LEU A 270 -16.58 19.96 7.18
N TRP A 271 -17.12 20.26 8.36
CA TRP A 271 -18.23 21.20 8.47
C TRP A 271 -17.85 22.63 8.11
N ASP A 272 -16.63 23.04 8.42
CA ASP A 272 -16.11 24.35 8.03
C ASP A 272 -15.94 24.41 6.50
N LEU A 273 -15.44 23.34 5.89
CA LEU A 273 -15.32 23.21 4.43
C LEU A 273 -16.69 23.18 3.74
N TRP A 274 -17.67 22.46 4.30
CA TRP A 274 -19.01 22.32 3.76
C TRP A 274 -19.80 23.63 3.73
N ARG A 275 -19.50 24.56 4.62
CA ARG A 275 -20.08 25.92 4.64
C ARG A 275 -19.41 26.86 3.64
N GLY A 276 -18.30 26.48 3.07
CA GLY A 276 -17.59 27.26 2.07
C GLY A 276 -18.02 26.95 0.64
N PRO A 277 -17.61 27.74 -0.35
CA PRO A 277 -17.95 27.54 -1.75
C PRO A 277 -17.39 26.22 -2.32
N GLN A 278 -16.46 25.60 -1.65
CA GLN A 278 -15.83 24.33 -2.06
C GLN A 278 -16.83 23.16 -2.13
N ALA A 279 -17.89 23.19 -1.32
CA ALA A 279 -18.93 22.18 -1.34
C ALA A 279 -19.66 22.09 -2.69
N GLU A 280 -19.79 23.21 -3.39
CA GLU A 280 -20.42 23.27 -4.72
C GLU A 280 -19.57 22.62 -5.81
N TRP A 281 -18.28 22.39 -5.56
CA TRP A 281 -17.38 21.77 -6.54
C TRP A 281 -17.49 20.26 -6.56
N PHE A 282 -17.81 19.63 -5.43
CA PHE A 282 -17.81 18.16 -5.32
C PHE A 282 -18.67 17.45 -6.37
N PRO A 283 -19.91 17.89 -6.67
CA PRO A 283 -20.71 17.25 -7.72
C PRO A 283 -20.12 17.36 -9.13
N THR A 284 -19.18 18.28 -9.35
CA THR A 284 -18.51 18.47 -10.64
C THR A 284 -17.23 17.63 -10.79
N VAL A 285 -16.76 17.03 -9.70
CA VAL A 285 -15.53 16.23 -9.67
C VAL A 285 -15.79 14.85 -10.23
N ARG A 286 -14.94 14.44 -11.16
CA ARG A 286 -14.95 13.09 -11.77
C ARG A 286 -13.73 12.31 -11.32
N PHE A 287 -13.94 11.12 -10.81
CA PHE A 287 -12.85 10.30 -10.31
C PHE A 287 -12.91 8.86 -10.80
N GLY A 288 -11.76 8.18 -10.76
CA GLY A 288 -11.62 6.74 -10.93
C GLY A 288 -10.91 6.12 -9.74
N VAL A 289 -11.17 4.86 -9.47
CA VAL A 289 -10.50 4.09 -8.42
C VAL A 289 -9.96 2.79 -8.99
N THR A 290 -8.71 2.47 -8.65
CA THR A 290 -8.07 1.19 -8.93
C THR A 290 -7.29 0.77 -7.69
N ALA A 291 -7.90 -0.06 -6.85
CA ALA A 291 -7.35 -0.42 -5.56
C ALA A 291 -7.82 -1.82 -5.14
N ALA A 292 -7.33 -2.33 -4.04
CA ALA A 292 -7.89 -3.53 -3.41
C ALA A 292 -9.36 -3.31 -3.02
N LYS A 293 -10.13 -4.38 -2.89
CA LYS A 293 -11.59 -4.36 -2.73
C LYS A 293 -12.09 -3.39 -1.65
N SER A 294 -11.45 -3.39 -0.48
CA SER A 294 -11.83 -2.50 0.63
C SER A 294 -11.75 -1.03 0.26
N TYR A 295 -10.63 -0.63 -0.35
CA TYR A 295 -10.42 0.76 -0.77
C TYR A 295 -11.28 1.12 -1.98
N ALA A 296 -11.43 0.22 -2.95
CA ALA A 296 -12.26 0.48 -4.14
C ALA A 296 -13.72 0.72 -3.77
N LEU A 297 -14.28 -0.13 -2.91
CA LEU A 297 -15.66 0.02 -2.42
C LEU A 297 -15.81 1.22 -1.50
N GLY A 298 -14.92 1.37 -0.53
CA GLY A 298 -15.00 2.43 0.48
C GLY A 298 -14.85 3.82 -0.13
N LEU A 299 -13.86 4.02 -1.01
CA LEU A 299 -13.67 5.30 -1.72
C LEU A 299 -14.86 5.62 -2.63
N LYS A 300 -15.35 4.63 -3.38
CA LYS A 300 -16.54 4.85 -4.21
C LYS A 300 -17.75 5.26 -3.37
N GLN A 301 -18.07 4.52 -2.32
CA GLN A 301 -19.21 4.80 -1.46
C GLN A 301 -19.10 6.18 -0.80
N PHE A 302 -17.94 6.53 -0.29
CA PHE A 302 -17.71 7.83 0.32
C PHE A 302 -17.80 8.98 -0.68
N LEU A 303 -17.03 8.92 -1.76
CA LEU A 303 -16.93 10.04 -2.70
C LEU A 303 -18.19 10.21 -3.56
N GLU A 304 -18.77 9.12 -4.05
CA GLU A 304 -19.99 9.16 -4.85
C GLU A 304 -21.25 9.24 -3.98
N GLY A 305 -21.38 8.36 -2.99
CA GLY A 305 -22.59 8.21 -2.19
C GLY A 305 -22.78 9.34 -1.16
N GLU A 306 -21.70 9.82 -0.52
CA GLU A 306 -21.80 10.81 0.54
C GLU A 306 -21.40 12.21 0.08
N MET A 307 -20.42 12.36 -0.84
CA MET A 307 -19.93 13.63 -1.32
C MET A 307 -20.55 14.08 -2.66
N GLY A 308 -21.30 13.20 -3.34
CA GLY A 308 -21.96 13.50 -4.60
C GLY A 308 -21.04 13.66 -5.81
N MET A 309 -19.78 13.17 -5.73
CA MET A 309 -18.84 13.18 -6.84
C MET A 309 -19.22 12.11 -7.88
N GLN A 310 -18.72 12.24 -9.12
CA GLN A 310 -19.03 11.31 -10.21
C GLN A 310 -17.96 10.23 -10.32
N CYS A 311 -18.30 8.97 -9.98
CA CYS A 311 -17.43 7.83 -10.19
C CYS A 311 -17.48 7.38 -11.65
N LEU A 312 -16.37 7.49 -12.38
CA LEU A 312 -16.29 7.05 -13.78
C LEU A 312 -16.02 5.54 -13.87
N PHE A 313 -15.21 5.01 -12.96
CA PHE A 313 -14.95 3.59 -12.78
C PHE A 313 -14.40 3.31 -11.38
N SER A 314 -14.64 2.10 -10.89
CA SER A 314 -14.07 1.60 -9.64
C SER A 314 -13.75 0.11 -9.81
N HIS A 315 -12.47 -0.23 -9.77
CA HIS A 315 -11.98 -1.58 -10.00
C HIS A 315 -11.31 -2.16 -8.76
N ASN A 316 -11.69 -3.39 -8.44
CA ASN A 316 -10.89 -4.25 -7.60
C ASN A 316 -9.64 -4.68 -8.40
N SER A 317 -8.48 -4.19 -8.00
CA SER A 317 -7.23 -4.43 -8.69
C SER A 317 -6.82 -5.92 -8.73
N ALA A 318 -7.36 -6.74 -7.84
CA ALA A 318 -7.11 -8.18 -7.81
C ALA A 318 -7.88 -8.97 -8.88
N GLU A 319 -8.99 -8.42 -9.37
CA GLU A 319 -9.93 -9.12 -10.28
C GLU A 319 -9.96 -8.48 -11.67
N THR A 320 -9.38 -7.28 -11.83
CA THR A 320 -9.49 -6.50 -13.06
C THR A 320 -8.19 -6.52 -13.85
N ASP A 321 -8.29 -6.86 -15.13
CA ASP A 321 -7.13 -6.85 -16.05
C ASP A 321 -6.57 -5.42 -16.24
N ASN A 322 -5.26 -5.31 -16.18
CA ASN A 322 -4.55 -4.04 -16.32
C ASN A 322 -4.77 -3.37 -17.69
N THR A 323 -5.04 -4.14 -18.75
CA THR A 323 -5.35 -3.59 -20.07
C THR A 323 -6.68 -2.86 -20.06
N LEU A 324 -7.68 -3.42 -19.36
CA LEU A 324 -8.98 -2.76 -19.17
C LEU A 324 -8.81 -1.46 -18.39
N ILE A 325 -8.09 -1.50 -17.26
CA ILE A 325 -7.83 -0.31 -16.43
C ILE A 325 -7.16 0.80 -17.26
N ARG A 326 -6.10 0.45 -18.00
CA ARG A 326 -5.38 1.40 -18.86
C ARG A 326 -6.28 2.02 -19.94
N ASN A 327 -7.14 1.21 -20.57
CA ASN A 327 -8.08 1.70 -21.57
C ASN A 327 -9.11 2.64 -20.97
N GLU A 328 -9.67 2.32 -19.80
CA GLU A 328 -10.62 3.20 -19.13
C GLU A 328 -10.00 4.53 -18.67
N ILE A 329 -8.77 4.50 -18.16
CA ILE A 329 -8.04 5.74 -17.86
C ILE A 329 -7.91 6.62 -19.11
N LYS A 330 -7.57 6.01 -20.26
CA LYS A 330 -7.42 6.69 -21.55
C LYS A 330 -8.72 7.26 -22.07
N GLU A 331 -9.81 6.51 -22.00
CA GLU A 331 -11.09 6.87 -22.58
C GLU A 331 -11.87 7.85 -21.69
N LYS A 332 -11.90 7.58 -20.38
CA LYS A 332 -12.75 8.33 -19.44
C LYS A 332 -12.04 9.56 -18.84
N GLN A 333 -10.72 9.60 -18.81
CA GLN A 333 -9.89 10.73 -18.36
C GLN A 333 -10.41 11.36 -17.06
N PRO A 334 -10.40 10.64 -15.92
CA PRO A 334 -10.88 11.19 -14.65
C PRO A 334 -10.03 12.39 -14.23
N GLN A 335 -10.61 13.33 -13.47
CA GLN A 335 -9.85 14.44 -12.88
C GLN A 335 -8.94 13.93 -11.76
N PHE A 336 -9.42 12.92 -10.99
CA PHE A 336 -8.68 12.25 -9.94
C PHE A 336 -8.64 10.75 -10.20
N LEU A 337 -7.47 10.15 -10.00
CA LEU A 337 -7.31 8.70 -10.00
C LEU A 337 -6.70 8.26 -8.67
N PHE A 338 -7.49 7.51 -7.91
CA PHE A 338 -7.01 6.77 -6.75
C PHE A 338 -6.47 5.44 -7.22
N GLY A 339 -5.15 5.20 -7.07
CA GLY A 339 -4.56 4.05 -7.73
C GLY A 339 -3.21 3.60 -7.19
N ARG A 340 -2.65 2.60 -7.87
CA ARG A 340 -1.36 1.95 -7.59
C ARG A 340 -0.24 2.55 -8.46
N MET A 341 0.99 2.06 -8.28
CA MET A 341 2.13 2.45 -9.11
C MET A 341 1.91 2.21 -10.62
N PRO A 342 1.38 1.05 -11.08
CA PRO A 342 1.11 0.84 -12.50
C PRO A 342 0.17 1.91 -13.09
N ASP A 343 -0.85 2.30 -12.33
CA ASP A 343 -1.84 3.28 -12.78
C ASP A 343 -1.21 4.68 -12.96
N LYS A 344 -0.27 5.04 -12.07
CA LYS A 344 0.53 6.26 -12.22
C LYS A 344 1.42 6.23 -13.47
N ILE A 345 1.97 5.06 -13.81
CA ILE A 345 2.77 4.88 -15.03
C ILE A 345 1.88 5.06 -16.26
N TYR A 346 0.67 4.49 -16.26
CA TYR A 346 -0.29 4.67 -17.38
C TYR A 346 -0.66 6.14 -17.59
N LEU A 347 -0.88 6.90 -16.52
CA LEU A 347 -1.12 8.34 -16.60
C LEU A 347 0.06 9.07 -17.26
N ALA A 348 1.28 8.71 -16.91
CA ALA A 348 2.50 9.31 -17.49
C ALA A 348 2.66 8.94 -18.98
N GLU A 349 2.41 7.68 -19.35
CA GLU A 349 2.46 7.23 -20.77
C GLU A 349 1.40 7.89 -21.64
N LEU A 350 0.25 8.22 -21.07
CA LEU A 350 -0.87 8.87 -21.76
C LEU A 350 -0.77 10.40 -21.73
N GLU A 351 0.25 10.96 -21.07
CA GLU A 351 0.38 12.41 -20.82
C GLU A 351 -0.91 13.00 -20.21
N ALA A 352 -1.59 12.21 -19.37
CA ALA A 352 -2.88 12.56 -18.81
C ALA A 352 -2.76 13.67 -17.77
N LYS A 353 -3.71 14.61 -17.79
CA LYS A 353 -3.80 15.72 -16.80
C LYS A 353 -4.47 15.29 -15.47
N THR A 354 -4.74 14.04 -15.31
CA THR A 354 -5.36 13.44 -14.13
C THR A 354 -4.47 13.63 -12.89
N ARG A 355 -5.04 14.10 -11.80
CA ARG A 355 -4.35 14.13 -10.51
C ARG A 355 -4.34 12.73 -9.91
N PHE A 356 -3.15 12.20 -9.61
CA PHE A 356 -2.98 10.90 -9.00
C PHE A 356 -2.93 10.98 -7.48
N ILE A 357 -3.70 10.12 -6.80
CA ILE A 357 -3.68 9.93 -5.34
C ILE A 357 -3.38 8.46 -5.06
N PRO A 358 -2.28 8.13 -4.35
CA PRO A 358 -1.96 6.74 -4.04
C PRO A 358 -3.05 6.13 -3.16
N ALA A 359 -3.60 4.99 -3.57
CA ALA A 359 -4.64 4.26 -2.85
C ALA A 359 -4.50 2.73 -2.96
N GLY A 360 -3.37 2.23 -3.43
CA GLY A 360 -3.15 0.81 -3.60
C GLY A 360 -1.69 0.41 -3.49
N PHE A 361 -1.45 -0.86 -3.19
CA PHE A 361 -0.14 -1.49 -3.20
C PHE A 361 0.07 -2.27 -4.52
N PRO A 362 1.25 -2.25 -5.15
CA PRO A 362 2.44 -1.48 -4.78
C PRO A 362 2.20 0.03 -4.91
N GLY A 363 2.65 0.78 -3.90
CA GLY A 363 2.51 2.24 -3.87
C GLY A 363 3.55 2.93 -4.74
N PRO A 364 3.30 4.17 -5.17
CA PRO A 364 4.32 5.00 -5.77
C PRO A 364 5.37 5.38 -4.72
N ILE A 365 6.56 5.78 -5.20
CA ILE A 365 7.64 6.24 -4.32
C ILE A 365 7.24 7.60 -3.71
N VAL A 366 6.40 7.54 -2.71
CA VAL A 366 5.99 8.68 -1.86
C VAL A 366 6.20 8.26 -0.43
N ARG A 367 6.90 9.08 0.35
CA ARG A 367 7.09 8.84 1.78
C ARG A 367 6.31 9.86 2.58
N ARG A 368 5.59 9.39 3.58
CA ARG A 368 4.83 10.19 4.52
C ARG A 368 5.44 10.07 5.90
N ALA A 369 5.73 11.22 6.51
CA ALA A 369 6.27 11.28 7.88
C ALA A 369 5.15 11.23 8.94
N LEU A 370 3.95 11.64 8.56
CA LEU A 370 2.75 11.61 9.40
C LEU A 370 1.76 10.60 8.85
N GLY A 371 1.04 9.93 9.74
CA GLY A 371 -0.01 9.01 9.36
C GLY A 371 -1.11 9.69 8.54
N THR A 372 -1.50 9.06 7.45
CA THR A 372 -2.53 9.55 6.53
C THR A 372 -3.52 8.43 6.26
N PRO A 373 -4.43 8.14 7.22
CA PRO A 373 -5.38 7.05 7.06
C PRO A 373 -6.34 7.29 5.90
N PHE A 374 -6.92 6.22 5.40
CA PHE A 374 -8.06 6.22 4.46
C PHE A 374 -9.34 5.76 5.15
N MET A 375 -9.21 4.95 6.22
CA MET A 375 -10.31 4.45 7.01
C MET A 375 -10.77 5.47 8.05
N GLY A 376 -12.01 5.36 8.50
CA GLY A 376 -12.56 6.15 9.59
C GLY A 376 -12.74 7.63 9.29
N HIS A 377 -13.00 8.39 10.34
CA HIS A 377 -13.24 9.84 10.24
C HIS A 377 -11.99 10.60 9.82
N SER A 378 -10.82 10.24 10.37
CA SER A 378 -9.55 10.88 10.01
C SER A 378 -9.18 10.63 8.54
N GLY A 379 -9.49 9.42 8.03
CA GLY A 379 -9.27 9.07 6.63
C GLY A 379 -10.07 9.93 5.67
N MET A 380 -11.33 10.19 5.99
CA MET A 380 -12.16 11.07 5.18
C MET A 380 -11.63 12.50 5.11
N ILE A 381 -11.25 13.05 6.26
CA ILE A 381 -10.68 14.40 6.31
C ILE A 381 -9.42 14.47 5.45
N TYR A 382 -8.55 13.45 5.54
CA TYR A 382 -7.36 13.38 4.70
C TYR A 382 -7.69 13.33 3.21
N ILE A 383 -8.60 12.45 2.79
CA ILE A 383 -8.99 12.32 1.37
C ILE A 383 -9.57 13.63 0.83
N LEU A 384 -10.47 14.28 1.58
CA LEU A 384 -11.04 15.55 1.18
C LEU A 384 -10.01 16.67 1.10
N GLN A 385 -9.06 16.71 2.03
CA GLN A 385 -7.94 17.66 1.99
C GLN A 385 -7.12 17.50 0.71
N GLU A 386 -6.77 16.27 0.32
CA GLU A 386 -6.02 15.99 -0.92
C GLU A 386 -6.81 16.46 -2.16
N ILE A 387 -8.12 16.18 -2.20
CA ILE A 387 -8.97 16.60 -3.32
C ILE A 387 -9.08 18.12 -3.38
N VAL A 388 -9.39 18.79 -2.26
CA VAL A 388 -9.58 20.25 -2.23
C VAL A 388 -8.29 20.98 -2.59
N ASN A 389 -7.14 20.54 -2.03
CA ASN A 389 -5.85 21.14 -2.38
C ASN A 389 -5.54 20.99 -3.87
N ALA A 390 -5.82 19.83 -4.45
CA ALA A 390 -5.61 19.63 -5.88
C ALA A 390 -6.59 20.43 -6.75
N LEU A 391 -7.83 20.64 -6.31
CA LEU A 391 -8.77 21.54 -7.01
C LEU A 391 -8.28 22.99 -6.99
N TYR A 392 -7.74 23.47 -5.87
CA TYR A 392 -7.11 24.79 -5.82
C TYR A 392 -5.91 24.89 -6.77
N ASP A 393 -5.02 23.88 -6.78
CA ASP A 393 -3.90 23.85 -7.72
C ASP A 393 -4.37 23.94 -9.18
N MET A 394 -5.43 23.21 -9.54
CA MET A 394 -6.03 23.25 -10.87
C MET A 394 -6.60 24.65 -11.18
N LEU A 395 -7.29 25.29 -10.23
CA LEU A 395 -7.86 26.62 -10.38
C LEU A 395 -6.77 27.67 -10.64
N PHE A 396 -5.69 27.64 -9.85
CA PHE A 396 -4.56 28.57 -10.01
C PHE A 396 -3.84 28.40 -11.35
N ASN A 397 -3.78 27.19 -11.89
CA ASN A 397 -3.20 26.95 -13.22
C ASN A 397 -4.02 27.55 -14.37
N PHE A 398 -5.31 27.89 -14.14
CA PHE A 398 -6.14 28.59 -15.11
C PHE A 398 -6.08 30.11 -14.98
N LEU A 399 -5.53 30.64 -13.88
CA LEU A 399 -5.42 32.09 -13.70
C LEU A 399 -4.29 32.66 -14.59
N PRO A 400 -4.53 33.75 -15.32
CA PRO A 400 -3.52 34.34 -16.22
C PRO A 400 -2.31 34.92 -15.47
N ILE A 401 -2.36 35.01 -14.14
CA ILE A 401 -1.29 35.48 -13.28
C ILE A 401 -0.02 34.59 -13.38
N ASN A 402 -0.17 33.29 -13.59
CA ASN A 402 0.94 32.35 -13.78
C ASN A 402 1.42 32.25 -15.23
N ARG A 403 0.72 32.87 -16.18
CA ARG A 403 1.19 33.04 -17.56
C ARG A 403 2.02 34.30 -17.75
N ARG A 404 2.80 34.74 -16.80
CA ARG A 404 4.09 35.38 -17.09
C ARG A 404 5.13 34.31 -17.46
N THR A 405 4.72 33.37 -18.29
CA THR A 405 5.64 32.82 -19.25
C THR A 405 5.96 34.00 -20.16
N SER A 406 7.19 34.44 -20.08
CA SER A 406 7.82 35.21 -21.12
C SER A 406 7.20 34.81 -22.48
N SER A 407 6.42 35.73 -23.06
CA SER A 407 6.14 35.72 -24.49
C SER A 407 7.47 35.43 -25.20
N GLY A 408 7.64 34.22 -25.71
CA GLY A 408 8.82 33.87 -26.45
C GLY A 408 9.44 32.50 -26.15
N GLU A 409 8.76 31.56 -25.50
CA GLU A 409 9.22 30.16 -25.53
C GLU A 409 8.89 29.55 -26.89
N VAL A 410 9.82 29.72 -27.82
CA VAL A 410 9.99 28.82 -28.94
C VAL A 410 10.30 27.45 -28.35
N PRO A 411 9.61 26.34 -28.75
CA PRO A 411 9.98 25.01 -28.31
C PRO A 411 11.47 24.81 -28.66
N PRO A 412 12.30 24.32 -27.73
CA PRO A 412 13.73 24.21 -27.98
C PRO A 412 13.97 23.25 -29.13
N GLY A 413 14.37 23.78 -30.29
CA GLY A 413 15.18 23.03 -31.21
C GLY A 413 16.34 22.46 -30.38
N LYS A 414 16.84 21.27 -30.68
CA LYS A 414 17.93 20.63 -29.93
C LYS A 414 19.09 21.61 -29.77
N ILE A 415 19.12 22.30 -28.61
CA ILE A 415 20.25 23.17 -28.28
C ILE A 415 21.40 22.24 -27.84
N VAL A 416 22.51 22.37 -28.51
CA VAL A 416 23.71 21.57 -28.28
C VAL A 416 24.60 22.27 -27.26
N TRP A 417 25.10 21.55 -26.29
CA TRP A 417 26.08 22.06 -25.33
C TRP A 417 27.51 21.65 -25.76
N THR A 418 28.42 22.60 -25.80
CA THR A 418 29.83 22.26 -25.98
C THR A 418 30.37 21.48 -24.80
N SER A 419 31.35 20.61 -25.00
CA SER A 419 31.99 19.83 -23.93
C SER A 419 32.57 20.74 -22.84
N GLN A 420 33.12 21.87 -23.19
CA GLN A 420 33.67 22.86 -22.28
C GLN A 420 32.57 23.56 -21.47
N ALA A 421 31.45 23.92 -22.07
CA ALA A 421 30.32 24.52 -21.35
C ALA A 421 29.70 23.55 -20.31
N ASN A 422 29.57 22.26 -20.67
CA ASN A 422 29.12 21.21 -19.75
C ASN A 422 30.09 21.03 -18.56
N GLN A 423 31.39 21.09 -18.82
CA GLN A 423 32.40 20.97 -17.76
C GLN A 423 32.32 22.14 -16.78
N ILE A 424 32.21 23.37 -17.28
CA ILE A 424 32.07 24.58 -16.44
C ILE A 424 30.74 24.53 -15.66
N LEU A 425 29.64 24.13 -16.26
CA LEU A 425 28.37 23.94 -15.57
C LEU A 425 28.51 22.98 -14.38
N ASN A 426 29.14 21.82 -14.62
CA ASN A 426 29.36 20.83 -13.57
C ASN A 426 30.25 21.37 -12.42
N GLU A 427 31.26 22.17 -12.74
CA GLU A 427 32.11 22.81 -11.72
C GLU A 427 31.32 23.86 -10.88
N MET A 428 30.48 24.64 -11.54
CA MET A 428 29.61 25.62 -10.85
C MET A 428 28.62 24.94 -9.95
N VAL A 429 27.97 23.86 -10.42
CA VAL A 429 27.03 23.08 -9.63
C VAL A 429 27.67 22.44 -8.40
N LYS A 430 28.90 21.92 -8.53
CA LYS A 430 29.65 21.36 -7.40
C LYS A 430 29.98 22.37 -6.30
N ARG A 431 30.08 23.66 -6.62
CA ARG A 431 30.33 24.74 -5.64
C ARG A 431 29.07 25.16 -4.88
N ALA A 432 27.88 24.83 -5.36
CA ALA A 432 26.63 25.11 -4.69
C ALA A 432 26.41 24.15 -3.49
N PRO A 433 25.68 24.56 -2.43
CA PRO A 433 25.31 23.66 -1.34
C PRO A 433 24.61 22.40 -1.85
N PHE A 434 24.92 21.24 -1.30
CA PHE A 434 24.47 19.93 -1.78
C PHE A 434 22.96 19.87 -2.06
N ILE A 435 22.15 20.43 -1.16
CA ILE A 435 20.68 20.43 -1.27
C ILE A 435 20.17 21.24 -2.47
N SER A 436 20.91 22.28 -2.89
CA SER A 436 20.50 23.16 -3.99
C SER A 436 21.17 22.84 -5.34
N GLN A 437 22.09 21.88 -5.40
CA GLN A 437 22.85 21.58 -6.63
C GLN A 437 21.97 21.25 -7.82
N ILE A 438 20.90 20.45 -7.62
CA ILE A 438 20.01 20.04 -8.70
C ILE A 438 19.18 21.22 -9.23
N SER A 439 18.61 22.02 -8.35
CA SER A 439 17.82 23.20 -8.72
C SER A 439 18.68 24.28 -9.37
N PHE A 440 19.85 24.53 -8.79
CA PHE A 440 20.82 25.49 -9.32
C PHE A 440 21.33 25.11 -10.71
N GLY A 441 21.69 23.83 -10.90
CA GLY A 441 22.11 23.32 -12.21
C GLY A 441 21.02 23.44 -13.29
N ARG A 442 19.76 23.13 -12.94
CA ARG A 442 18.60 23.29 -13.85
C ARG A 442 18.38 24.76 -14.21
N GLU A 443 18.47 25.65 -13.25
CA GLU A 443 18.25 27.07 -13.47
C GLU A 443 19.33 27.68 -14.36
N LEU A 444 20.60 27.38 -14.11
CA LEU A 444 21.72 27.81 -14.98
C LEU A 444 21.57 27.27 -16.39
N LYS A 445 21.24 25.99 -16.53
CA LYS A 445 21.02 25.36 -17.83
C LYS A 445 19.91 26.07 -18.60
N ARG A 446 18.77 26.29 -17.99
CA ARG A 446 17.63 26.99 -18.58
C ARG A 446 17.97 28.43 -19.00
N LYS A 447 18.67 29.18 -18.13
CA LYS A 447 19.10 30.55 -18.45
C LYS A 447 20.05 30.61 -19.63
N ALA A 448 21.04 29.70 -19.68
CA ALA A 448 22.00 29.64 -20.79
C ALA A 448 21.34 29.25 -22.12
N GLU A 449 20.41 28.29 -22.11
CA GLU A 449 19.65 27.89 -23.30
C GLU A 449 18.74 29.02 -23.80
N LEU A 450 18.06 29.72 -22.91
CA LEU A 450 17.25 30.90 -23.27
C LEU A 450 18.09 32.03 -23.85
N LEU A 451 19.29 32.25 -23.32
CA LEU A 451 20.22 33.27 -23.82
C LEU A 451 20.74 32.89 -25.21
N ALA A 452 21.09 31.62 -25.43
CA ALA A 452 21.51 31.09 -26.73
C ALA A 452 20.41 31.34 -27.79
N VAL A 453 19.16 30.97 -27.48
CA VAL A 453 18.00 31.22 -28.37
C VAL A 453 17.83 32.72 -28.69
N LYS A 454 17.93 33.58 -27.67
CA LYS A 454 17.82 35.05 -27.87
C LYS A 454 18.92 35.61 -28.76
N GLN A 455 20.09 34.98 -28.78
CA GLN A 455 21.20 35.37 -29.65
C GLN A 455 21.20 34.65 -31.02
N GLY A 456 20.15 33.87 -31.31
CA GLY A 456 20.03 33.11 -32.56
C GLY A 456 21.00 31.95 -32.66
N SER A 457 21.58 31.48 -31.55
CA SER A 457 22.50 30.33 -31.51
C SER A 457 21.76 29.05 -31.12
N ASP A 458 22.08 27.95 -31.77
CA ASP A 458 21.65 26.59 -31.42
C ASP A 458 22.62 25.88 -30.45
N THR A 459 23.67 26.61 -30.05
CA THR A 459 24.75 26.03 -29.22
C THR A 459 25.06 26.89 -28.01
N VAL A 460 25.15 26.25 -26.83
CA VAL A 460 25.62 26.90 -25.60
C VAL A 460 27.12 26.77 -25.48
N THR A 461 27.80 27.91 -25.49
CA THR A 461 29.25 28.02 -25.31
C THR A 461 29.64 28.42 -23.89
N PRO A 462 30.94 28.29 -23.50
CA PRO A 462 31.43 28.76 -22.21
C PRO A 462 31.15 30.24 -21.94
N GLU A 463 31.19 31.07 -22.94
CA GLU A 463 30.95 32.53 -22.83
C GLU A 463 29.49 32.81 -22.47
N LEU A 464 28.54 32.15 -23.16
CA LEU A 464 27.11 32.24 -22.86
C LEU A 464 26.78 31.77 -21.46
N LEU A 465 27.41 30.70 -20.98
CA LEU A 465 27.21 30.20 -19.65
C LEU A 465 27.72 31.19 -18.57
N LYS A 466 28.86 31.83 -18.80
CA LYS A 466 29.40 32.85 -17.90
C LYS A 466 28.54 34.11 -17.81
N MET A 467 27.73 34.41 -18.83
CA MET A 467 26.82 35.55 -18.81
C MET A 467 25.57 35.33 -17.95
N VAL A 468 25.27 34.12 -17.56
CA VAL A 468 24.06 33.75 -16.79
C VAL A 468 24.40 33.21 -15.41
N SER A 469 25.66 33.08 -15.08
CA SER A 469 26.18 32.54 -13.81
C SER A 469 26.23 33.56 -12.67
#